data_c1799b463e9a2f0ff7d13d6aa2ae2a02
#
_entry.id   c1799b463e9a2f0ff7d13d6aa2ae2a02
#
_cell.length_a   1.000
_cell.length_b   1.000
_cell.length_c   1.000
_cell.angle_alpha   90.00
_cell.angle_beta   90.00
_cell.angle_gamma   90.00
#
_symmetry.space_group_name_H-M   'P 1'
#
loop_
_entity.id
_entity.type
_entity.pdbx_description
1 polymer ?
#
loop_
_entity_poly.entity_id
_entity_poly.type
_entity_poly.pdbx_seq_one_letter_code
_entity_poly.pdbx_strand_id
1 'polypeptide(L)'
;IIDILCKREPFFEDSYNALNKCIDNHTIIVSASAITDIFYIARKYIGSEQAKECIRNLLDLIKISDTRGADIEKALSSDISDFEDAVVSAIAERQKAKYILTRNTKDFEKSKILSITPHDYLNIKK
;
A
#
# COMPACT_ATOMS: atom_id res chain seq x y z
N ILE A 1 -5.11 0.35 3.29
CA ILE A 1 -6.26 0.46 2.37
C ILE A 1 -7.37 -0.51 2.73
N ILE A 2 -7.05 -1.76 3.04
CA ILE A 2 -8.07 -2.74 3.47
C ILE A 2 -8.76 -2.27 4.75
N ASP A 3 -8.03 -1.66 5.68
CA ASP A 3 -8.60 -1.13 6.92
C ASP A 3 -9.66 -0.06 6.63
N ILE A 4 -9.47 0.75 5.59
CA ILE A 4 -10.43 1.77 5.17
C ILE A 4 -11.64 1.15 4.47
N LEU A 5 -11.41 0.28 3.49
CA LEU A 5 -12.48 -0.33 2.69
C LEU A 5 -13.41 -1.19 3.52
N CYS A 6 -12.88 -1.91 4.49
CA CYS A 6 -13.62 -2.87 5.31
C CYS A 6 -13.87 -2.39 6.74
N LYS A 7 -13.47 -1.17 7.06
CA LYS A 7 -13.59 -0.56 8.40
C LYS A 7 -13.06 -1.47 9.51
N ARG A 8 -11.87 -1.99 9.32
CA ARG A 8 -11.23 -2.90 10.28
C ARG A 8 -10.66 -2.11 11.45
N GLU A 9 -11.31 -2.22 12.60
CA GLU A 9 -10.82 -1.63 13.85
C GLU A 9 -9.71 -2.51 14.45
N PRO A 10 -8.72 -1.93 15.16
CA PRO A 10 -8.59 -0.51 15.52
C PRO A 10 -7.83 0.33 14.50
N PHE A 11 -7.48 -0.23 13.35
CA PHE A 11 -6.58 0.41 12.38
C PHE A 11 -7.29 1.38 11.44
N PHE A 12 -8.63 1.33 11.38
CA PHE A 12 -9.39 2.10 10.41
C PHE A 12 -9.15 3.61 10.53
N GLU A 13 -9.18 4.16 11.74
CA GLU A 13 -9.06 5.60 11.95
C GLU A 13 -7.69 6.13 11.49
N ASP A 14 -6.61 5.47 11.90
CA ASP A 14 -5.27 5.89 11.50
C ASP A 14 -5.05 5.75 9.99
N SER A 15 -5.53 4.65 9.40
CA SER A 15 -5.41 4.45 7.95
C SER A 15 -6.21 5.47 7.16
N TYR A 16 -7.42 5.80 7.61
CA TYR A 16 -8.27 6.80 6.97
C TYR A 16 -7.63 8.19 7.03
N ASN A 17 -7.12 8.57 8.20
CA ASN A 17 -6.46 9.87 8.39
C ASN A 17 -5.16 9.94 7.59
N ALA A 18 -4.38 8.85 7.55
CA ALA A 18 -3.16 8.80 6.76
C ALA A 18 -3.45 8.95 5.26
N LEU A 19 -4.52 8.31 4.77
CA LEU A 19 -4.93 8.43 3.38
C LEU A 19 -5.28 9.89 3.03
N ASN A 20 -6.06 10.55 3.88
CA ASN A 20 -6.42 11.95 3.68
C ASN A 20 -5.20 12.85 3.65
N LYS A 21 -4.24 12.63 4.53
CA LYS A 21 -2.99 13.38 4.55
C LYS A 21 -2.17 13.15 3.29
N CYS A 22 -2.11 11.90 2.81
CA CYS A 22 -1.43 11.55 1.57
C CYS A 22 -2.05 12.25 0.36
N ILE A 23 -3.36 12.26 0.26
CA ILE A 23 -4.08 12.91 -0.85
C ILE A 23 -3.66 14.38 -0.97
N ASP A 24 -3.56 15.07 0.17
CA ASP A 24 -3.23 16.49 0.19
C ASP A 24 -1.75 16.76 -0.08
N ASN A 25 -0.85 15.84 0.23
CA ASN A 25 0.59 16.12 0.28
C ASN A 25 1.44 15.27 -0.65
N HIS A 26 0.95 14.11 -1.07
CA HIS A 26 1.72 13.13 -1.85
C HIS A 26 0.86 12.44 -2.89
N THR A 27 1.51 11.90 -3.91
CA THR A 27 0.88 10.97 -4.82
C THR A 27 0.87 9.60 -4.15
N ILE A 28 -0.30 8.96 -4.08
CA ILE A 28 -0.44 7.62 -3.52
C ILE A 28 -0.28 6.62 -4.66
N ILE A 29 0.62 5.66 -4.48
CA ILE A 29 0.89 4.62 -5.47
C ILE A 29 0.59 3.27 -4.85
N VAL A 30 -0.15 2.44 -5.57
CA VAL A 30 -0.48 1.06 -5.16
C VAL A 30 -0.14 0.14 -6.33
N SER A 31 0.50 -1.00 -6.05
CA SER A 31 0.82 -1.95 -7.12
C SER A 31 -0.44 -2.61 -7.67
N ALA A 32 -0.43 -2.96 -8.95
CA ALA A 32 -1.58 -3.61 -9.60
C ALA A 32 -1.93 -4.93 -8.90
N SER A 33 -0.94 -5.71 -8.47
CA SER A 33 -1.19 -6.96 -7.76
C SER A 33 -1.85 -6.73 -6.41
N ALA A 34 -1.50 -5.65 -5.71
CA ALA A 34 -2.13 -5.30 -4.44
C ALA A 34 -3.63 -4.96 -4.63
N ILE A 35 -3.99 -4.32 -5.73
CA ILE A 35 -5.41 -4.02 -6.03
C ILE A 35 -6.20 -5.32 -6.18
N THR A 36 -5.64 -6.32 -6.84
CA THR A 36 -6.28 -7.64 -6.97
C THR A 36 -6.49 -8.29 -5.60
N ASP A 37 -5.47 -8.25 -4.75
CA ASP A 37 -5.58 -8.79 -3.39
C ASP A 37 -6.62 -8.06 -2.56
N ILE A 38 -6.67 -6.73 -2.67
CA ILE A 38 -7.67 -5.90 -2.00
C ILE A 38 -9.08 -6.33 -2.42
N PHE A 39 -9.29 -6.54 -3.72
CA PHE A 39 -10.59 -6.99 -4.21
C PHE A 39 -11.01 -8.31 -3.57
N TYR A 40 -10.14 -9.31 -3.58
CA TYR A 40 -10.48 -10.63 -3.06
C TYR A 40 -10.70 -10.65 -1.55
N ILE A 41 -9.99 -9.82 -0.81
CA ILE A 41 -10.22 -9.68 0.63
C ILE A 41 -11.52 -8.92 0.89
N ALA A 42 -11.73 -7.80 0.23
CA ALA A 42 -12.93 -6.99 0.42
C ALA A 42 -14.20 -7.75 0.04
N ARG A 43 -14.13 -8.57 -1.00
CA ARG A 43 -15.26 -9.38 -1.45
C ARG A 43 -15.83 -10.27 -0.34
N LYS A 44 -14.97 -10.76 0.55
CA LYS A 44 -15.40 -11.60 1.68
C LYS A 44 -16.26 -10.85 2.68
N TYR A 45 -16.08 -9.54 2.79
CA TYR A 45 -16.77 -8.72 3.79
C TYR A 45 -17.96 -7.96 3.25
N ILE A 46 -17.89 -7.49 1.99
CA ILE A 46 -18.91 -6.60 1.43
C ILE A 46 -19.49 -7.09 0.11
N GLY A 47 -19.07 -8.25 -0.39
CA GLY A 47 -19.55 -8.82 -1.63
C GLY A 47 -18.84 -8.25 -2.86
N SER A 48 -19.00 -8.94 -4.00
CA SER A 48 -18.27 -8.65 -5.23
C SER A 48 -18.60 -7.27 -5.82
N GLU A 49 -19.88 -6.91 -5.90
CA GLU A 49 -20.30 -5.65 -6.52
C GLU A 49 -19.85 -4.45 -5.69
N GLN A 50 -19.99 -4.54 -4.36
CA GLN A 50 -19.53 -3.48 -3.45
C GLN A 50 -18.02 -3.35 -3.49
N ALA A 51 -17.29 -4.46 -3.56
CA ALA A 51 -15.84 -4.44 -3.65
C ALA A 51 -15.37 -3.73 -4.92
N LYS A 52 -16.01 -4.01 -6.07
CA LYS A 52 -15.69 -3.34 -7.33
C LYS A 52 -15.94 -1.84 -7.24
N GLU A 53 -17.06 -1.45 -6.64
CA GLU A 53 -17.41 -0.04 -6.51
C GLU A 53 -16.42 0.70 -5.63
N CYS A 54 -16.00 0.09 -4.51
CA CYS A 54 -14.98 0.68 -3.65
C CYS A 54 -13.66 0.88 -4.40
N ILE A 55 -13.26 -0.09 -5.21
CA ILE A 55 -12.04 0.03 -6.01
C ILE A 55 -12.16 1.14 -7.05
N ARG A 56 -13.32 1.25 -7.73
CA ARG A 56 -13.55 2.35 -8.68
C ARG A 56 -13.37 3.70 -8.02
N ASN A 57 -13.93 3.87 -6.83
CA ASN A 57 -13.80 5.12 -6.08
C ASN A 57 -12.35 5.36 -5.65
N LEU A 58 -11.66 4.31 -5.26
CA LEU A 58 -10.25 4.40 -4.86
C LEU A 58 -9.36 4.86 -6.03
N LEU A 59 -9.64 4.42 -7.26
CA LEU A 59 -8.85 4.79 -8.43
C LEU A 59 -8.87 6.28 -8.75
N ASP A 60 -9.86 7.01 -8.24
CA ASP A 60 -9.90 8.47 -8.37
C ASP A 60 -8.88 9.16 -7.47
N LEU A 61 -8.37 8.44 -6.45
CA LEU A 61 -7.50 9.00 -5.41
C LEU A 61 -6.05 8.50 -5.51
N ILE A 62 -5.81 7.39 -6.20
CA ILE A 62 -4.50 6.75 -6.24
C ILE A 62 -4.04 6.51 -7.68
N LYS A 63 -2.73 6.26 -7.80
CA LYS A 63 -2.11 5.82 -9.05
C LYS A 63 -1.77 4.33 -8.92
N ILE A 64 -2.15 3.54 -9.92
CA ILE A 64 -1.75 2.13 -9.95
C ILE A 64 -0.40 2.02 -10.64
N SER A 65 0.53 1.33 -10.02
CA SER A 65 1.81 0.99 -10.63
C SER A 65 1.78 -0.42 -11.22
N ASP A 66 2.31 -0.55 -12.41
CA ASP A 66 2.60 -1.86 -12.98
C ASP A 66 3.68 -2.57 -12.17
N THR A 67 3.73 -3.90 -12.32
CA THR A 67 4.85 -4.72 -11.84
C THR A 67 5.64 -5.15 -13.06
N ARG A 68 6.91 -4.78 -13.12
CA ARG A 68 7.78 -5.07 -14.25
C ARG A 68 8.67 -6.27 -13.98
N GLY A 69 9.14 -6.91 -15.04
CA GLY A 69 10.10 -8.01 -14.91
C GLY A 69 11.32 -7.64 -14.07
N ALA A 70 11.82 -6.40 -14.23
CA ALA A 70 12.94 -5.91 -13.44
C ALA A 70 12.64 -5.86 -11.94
N ASP A 71 11.38 -5.57 -11.55
CA ASP A 71 10.97 -5.57 -10.15
C ASP A 71 11.04 -6.98 -9.57
N ILE A 72 10.63 -7.98 -10.34
CA ILE A 72 10.69 -9.39 -9.94
C ILE A 72 12.14 -9.84 -9.77
N GLU A 73 13.00 -9.50 -10.74
CA GLU A 73 14.43 -9.85 -10.65
C GLU A 73 15.09 -9.22 -9.42
N LYS A 74 14.78 -7.96 -9.16
CA LYS A 74 15.31 -7.26 -8.00
C LYS A 74 14.81 -7.87 -6.69
N ALA A 75 13.55 -8.27 -6.64
CA ALA A 75 12.96 -8.92 -5.47
C ALA A 75 13.67 -10.25 -5.16
N LEU A 76 14.02 -11.03 -6.19
CA LEU A 76 14.70 -12.30 -6.01
C LEU A 76 16.09 -12.14 -5.40
N SER A 77 16.73 -10.99 -5.58
CA SER A 77 18.05 -10.67 -5.02
C SER A 77 17.97 -9.89 -3.72
N SER A 78 16.76 -9.59 -3.24
CA SER A 78 16.54 -8.79 -2.06
C SER A 78 16.77 -9.58 -0.77
N ASP A 79 17.19 -8.87 0.29
CA ASP A 79 17.30 -9.44 1.64
C ASP A 79 15.96 -9.47 2.39
N ILE A 80 14.90 -8.94 1.80
CA ILE A 80 13.56 -8.99 2.37
C ILE A 80 13.03 -10.42 2.23
N SER A 81 12.64 -11.03 3.36
CA SER A 81 12.27 -12.45 3.38
C SER A 81 10.99 -12.77 2.64
N ASP A 82 9.97 -11.93 2.76
CA ASP A 82 8.71 -12.14 2.06
C ASP A 82 8.83 -11.63 0.62
N PHE A 83 8.56 -12.51 -0.34
CA PHE A 83 8.73 -12.18 -1.75
C PHE A 83 7.81 -11.06 -2.22
N GLU A 84 6.54 -11.09 -1.78
CA GLU A 84 5.58 -10.04 -2.14
C GLU A 84 6.02 -8.68 -1.62
N ASP A 85 6.50 -8.63 -0.36
CA ASP A 85 7.05 -7.40 0.22
C ASP A 85 8.30 -6.93 -0.53
N ALA A 86 9.15 -7.86 -0.95
CA ALA A 86 10.32 -7.52 -1.76
C ALA A 86 9.93 -6.90 -3.10
N VAL A 87 8.87 -7.39 -3.74
CA VAL A 87 8.33 -6.81 -4.98
C VAL A 87 7.80 -5.41 -4.72
N VAL A 88 7.04 -5.20 -3.65
CA VAL A 88 6.53 -3.87 -3.28
C VAL A 88 7.68 -2.90 -3.06
N SER A 89 8.74 -3.33 -2.37
CA SER A 89 9.92 -2.51 -2.14
C SER A 89 10.61 -2.14 -3.46
N ALA A 90 10.74 -3.08 -4.40
CA ALA A 90 11.33 -2.82 -5.69
C ALA A 90 10.52 -1.80 -6.50
N ILE A 91 9.20 -1.91 -6.48
CA ILE A 91 8.31 -0.94 -7.14
C ILE A 91 8.44 0.44 -6.49
N ALA A 92 8.50 0.49 -5.16
CA ALA A 92 8.65 1.75 -4.44
C ALA A 92 9.96 2.45 -4.82
N GLU A 93 11.06 1.73 -4.94
CA GLU A 93 12.34 2.28 -5.39
C GLU A 93 12.25 2.80 -6.82
N ARG A 94 11.66 2.04 -7.73
CA ARG A 94 11.52 2.42 -9.13
C ARG A 94 10.66 3.68 -9.28
N GLN A 95 9.59 3.78 -8.51
CA GLN A 95 8.67 4.93 -8.53
C GLN A 95 9.19 6.11 -7.69
N LYS A 96 10.35 5.95 -7.06
CA LYS A 96 10.96 6.98 -6.19
C LYS A 96 10.03 7.41 -5.07
N ALA A 97 9.35 6.43 -4.46
CA ALA A 97 8.48 6.70 -3.33
C ALA A 97 9.28 7.22 -2.15
N LYS A 98 8.68 8.13 -1.40
CA LYS A 98 9.30 8.66 -0.18
C LYS A 98 9.15 7.69 0.99
N TYR A 99 7.99 7.06 1.08
CA TYR A 99 7.66 6.13 2.17
C TYR A 99 6.91 4.92 1.64
N ILE A 100 7.04 3.80 2.37
CA ILE A 100 6.14 2.66 2.27
C ILE A 100 5.24 2.73 3.51
N LEU A 101 3.94 2.90 3.32
CA LEU A 101 2.98 2.90 4.42
C LEU A 101 2.54 1.47 4.71
N THR A 102 2.84 0.97 5.90
CA THR A 102 2.52 -0.39 6.30
C THR A 102 2.34 -0.47 7.81
N ARG A 103 1.52 -1.41 8.28
CA ARG A 103 1.42 -1.73 9.70
C ARG A 103 2.57 -2.60 10.18
N ASN A 104 3.30 -3.24 9.24
CA ASN A 104 4.35 -4.20 9.54
C ASN A 104 5.71 -3.67 9.06
N THR A 105 6.20 -2.61 9.69
CA THR A 105 7.46 -1.97 9.30
C THR A 105 8.65 -2.91 9.38
N LYS A 106 8.60 -3.91 10.26
CA LYS A 106 9.64 -4.93 10.38
C LYS A 106 9.89 -5.67 9.07
N ASP A 107 8.83 -5.93 8.31
CA ASP A 107 8.91 -6.66 7.05
C ASP A 107 9.69 -5.87 5.98
N PHE A 108 9.80 -4.55 6.15
CA PHE A 108 10.46 -3.66 5.19
C PHE A 108 11.74 -3.02 5.73
N GLU A 109 12.25 -3.45 6.89
CA GLU A 109 13.43 -2.79 7.48
C GLU A 109 14.67 -2.89 6.60
N LYS A 110 14.75 -3.89 5.73
CA LYS A 110 15.86 -4.05 4.78
C LYS A 110 15.62 -3.37 3.43
N SER A 111 14.48 -2.68 3.28
CA SER A 111 14.20 -1.89 2.08
C SER A 111 15.01 -0.61 2.09
N LYS A 112 15.36 -0.13 0.89
CA LYS A 112 16.00 1.19 0.73
C LYS A 112 15.02 2.34 0.94
N ILE A 113 13.72 2.05 0.84
CA ILE A 113 12.68 3.05 1.08
C ILE A 113 12.22 2.92 2.53
N LEU A 114 12.16 4.04 3.24
CA LEU A 114 11.73 4.05 4.63
C LEU A 114 10.28 3.61 4.74
N SER A 115 10.03 2.61 5.61
CA SER A 115 8.67 2.19 5.92
C SER A 115 8.21 2.84 7.22
N ILE A 116 6.95 3.26 7.25
CA ILE A 116 6.35 3.86 8.43
C ILE A 116 4.91 3.37 8.57
N THR A 117 4.42 3.37 9.81
CA THR A 117 3.01 3.03 10.06
C THR A 117 2.12 4.24 9.72
N PRO A 118 0.81 4.01 9.46
CA PRO A 118 -0.13 5.13 9.31
C PRO A 118 -0.09 6.09 10.50
N HIS A 119 0.00 5.56 11.73
CA HIS A 119 0.08 6.38 12.93
C HIS A 119 1.33 7.28 12.92
N ASP A 120 2.50 6.71 12.63
CA ASP A 120 3.75 7.47 12.59
C ASP A 120 3.73 8.49 11.45
N TYR A 121 3.13 8.13 10.30
CA TYR A 121 3.00 9.07 9.19
C TYR A 121 2.19 10.30 9.59
N LEU A 122 1.10 10.12 10.35
CA LEU A 122 0.28 11.23 10.82
C LEU A 122 1.04 12.18 11.73
N ASN A 123 2.08 11.71 12.40
CA ASN A 123 2.88 12.51 13.34
C ASN A 123 4.11 13.15 12.70
N ILE A 124 4.34 12.97 11.42
CA ILE A 124 5.45 13.62 10.72
C ILE A 124 5.13 15.10 10.56
N LYS A 125 6.04 15.93 11.00
CA LYS A 125 5.97 17.37 10.78
C LYS A 125 6.50 17.70 9.40
N LYS A 126 5.83 18.57 8.72
CA LYS A 126 6.28 19.07 7.41
C LYS A 126 7.30 20.17 7.57
#